data_8ea60e78fd4f2f941877fae60ec46dad
#
_entry.id   8ea60e78fd4f2f941877fae60ec46dad
#
_cell.length_a   1.000
_cell.length_b   1.000
_cell.length_c   1.000
_cell.angle_alpha   90.00
_cell.angle_beta   90.00
_cell.angle_gamma   90.00
#
_symmetry.space_group_name_H-M   'P 1'
#
loop_
_entity.id
_entity.type
_entity.pdbx_description
1 polymer ?
#
loop_
_entity_poly.entity_id
_entity_poly.type
_entity_poly.pdbx_seq_one_letter_code
_entity_poly.pdbx_strand_id
1 'polypeptide(L)'
;MASKQLPATKLTADDSSAKEELGRVRWEGAKAYKYVLVEDADLAVGEVVEYSDTSGYEVTNDRAGGSSIGRVVAGVAIGTITDAQYGWIQVHGRHTQVITDGGVSAGDALVPHATADGQADTAESGSTSVNTEAQVFGYALAADGSTTTKRVVAEIRCL
;
A
#
# COMPACT_ATOMS: atom_id res chain seq x y z
N MET A 1 23.62 -24.90 3.91
CA MET A 1 23.06 -23.99 2.88
C MET A 1 21.60 -23.77 3.20
N ALA A 2 21.18 -22.54 3.43
CA ALA A 2 19.76 -22.25 3.61
C ALA A 2 19.06 -22.56 2.28
N SER A 3 18.09 -23.46 2.31
CA SER A 3 17.21 -23.76 1.17
C SER A 3 16.48 -22.45 0.83
N LYS A 4 16.69 -21.91 -0.36
CA LYS A 4 15.93 -20.77 -0.87
C LYS A 4 14.53 -21.27 -1.19
N GLN A 5 13.68 -21.32 -0.17
CA GLN A 5 12.30 -21.76 -0.35
C GLN A 5 11.60 -20.73 -1.23
N LEU A 6 11.18 -21.17 -2.40
CA LEU A 6 10.36 -20.31 -3.29
C LEU A 6 9.01 -20.04 -2.61
N PRO A 7 8.45 -18.83 -2.76
CA PRO A 7 7.13 -18.54 -2.25
C PRO A 7 6.10 -19.53 -2.81
N ALA A 8 5.32 -20.13 -1.93
CA ALA A 8 4.34 -21.15 -2.30
C ALA A 8 3.00 -20.54 -2.70
N THR A 9 2.74 -19.32 -2.26
CA THR A 9 1.46 -18.64 -2.44
C THR A 9 1.43 -17.76 -3.69
N LYS A 10 0.24 -17.63 -4.28
CA LYS A 10 0.01 -16.64 -5.36
C LYS A 10 0.02 -15.24 -4.78
N LEU A 11 0.46 -14.24 -5.57
CA LEU A 11 0.47 -12.83 -5.15
C LEU A 11 -0.93 -12.29 -4.81
N THR A 12 -1.98 -12.85 -5.39
CA THR A 12 -3.38 -12.49 -5.13
C THR A 12 -4.07 -13.45 -4.17
N ALA A 13 -3.30 -14.22 -3.38
CA ALA A 13 -3.87 -15.10 -2.36
C ALA A 13 -4.42 -14.28 -1.19
N ASP A 14 -5.55 -14.76 -0.66
CA ASP A 14 -6.21 -14.31 0.54
C ASP A 14 -6.35 -15.54 1.46
N ASP A 15 -5.44 -15.64 2.41
CA ASP A 15 -5.25 -16.86 3.19
C ASP A 15 -5.69 -16.67 4.65
N SER A 16 -6.52 -17.57 5.18
CA SER A 16 -6.96 -17.56 6.59
C SER A 16 -5.89 -17.99 7.60
N SER A 17 -4.75 -18.43 7.12
CA SER A 17 -3.59 -18.77 7.97
C SER A 17 -2.30 -18.42 7.22
N ALA A 18 -1.27 -18.00 7.95
CA ALA A 18 0.02 -17.66 7.36
C ALA A 18 0.61 -18.85 6.58
N LYS A 19 0.83 -18.66 5.29
CA LYS A 19 1.46 -19.64 4.39
C LYS A 19 2.92 -19.32 4.14
N GLU A 20 3.30 -18.08 4.38
CA GLU A 20 4.66 -17.56 4.27
C GLU A 20 5.06 -16.92 5.61
N GLU A 21 6.34 -16.67 5.77
CA GLU A 21 6.84 -15.88 6.89
C GLU A 21 6.37 -14.43 6.75
N LEU A 22 5.79 -13.86 7.81
CA LEU A 22 5.38 -12.47 7.83
C LEU A 22 6.58 -11.53 7.60
N GLY A 23 6.39 -10.50 6.81
CA GLY A 23 7.45 -9.59 6.40
C GLY A 23 8.34 -10.12 5.27
N ARG A 24 8.11 -11.35 4.80
CA ARG A 24 8.85 -11.91 3.66
C ARG A 24 8.70 -11.03 2.43
N VAL A 25 9.82 -10.69 1.79
CA VAL A 25 9.84 -9.92 0.54
C VAL A 25 10.10 -10.85 -0.64
N ARG A 26 9.28 -10.69 -1.67
CA ARG A 26 9.38 -11.41 -2.95
C ARG A 26 9.57 -10.43 -4.10
N TRP A 27 10.57 -10.67 -4.93
CA TRP A 27 10.80 -9.91 -6.15
C TRP A 27 10.26 -10.65 -7.37
N GLU A 28 9.51 -9.93 -8.21
CA GLU A 28 9.09 -10.39 -9.53
C GLU A 28 9.42 -9.31 -10.57
N GLY A 29 10.47 -9.52 -11.33
CA GLY A 29 11.00 -8.51 -12.25
C GLY A 29 11.42 -7.25 -11.50
N ALA A 30 10.84 -6.11 -11.88
CA ALA A 30 11.11 -4.81 -11.27
C ALA A 30 10.18 -4.46 -10.08
N LYS A 31 9.40 -5.42 -9.60
CA LYS A 31 8.45 -5.23 -8.49
C LYS A 31 8.84 -6.03 -7.28
N ALA A 32 8.59 -5.47 -6.10
CA ALA A 32 8.70 -6.19 -4.84
C ALA A 32 7.38 -6.22 -4.10
N TYR A 33 7.13 -7.34 -3.44
CA TYR A 33 5.92 -7.61 -2.66
C TYR A 33 6.31 -8.06 -1.27
N LYS A 34 5.50 -7.68 -0.27
CA LYS A 34 5.70 -8.07 1.13
C LYS A 34 4.49 -8.84 1.63
N TYR A 35 4.73 -9.95 2.34
CA TYR A 35 3.67 -10.77 2.94
C TYR A 35 3.29 -10.21 4.31
N VAL A 36 2.00 -9.94 4.50
CA VAL A 36 1.46 -9.21 5.65
C VAL A 36 0.19 -9.86 6.20
N LEU A 37 -0.17 -9.50 7.43
CA LEU A 37 -1.48 -9.71 8.02
C LEU A 37 -2.29 -8.42 7.87
N VAL A 38 -3.51 -8.52 7.38
CA VAL A 38 -4.45 -7.40 7.28
C VAL A 38 -5.32 -7.36 8.52
N GLU A 39 -5.50 -6.18 9.10
CA GLU A 39 -6.33 -5.97 10.27
C GLU A 39 -7.22 -4.73 10.12
N ASP A 40 -8.32 -4.76 10.85
CA ASP A 40 -9.32 -3.68 11.01
C ASP A 40 -10.23 -3.43 9.80
N ALA A 41 -9.86 -3.81 8.59
CA ALA A 41 -10.73 -3.67 7.40
C ALA A 41 -10.26 -4.49 6.21
N ASP A 42 -11.18 -4.87 5.33
CA ASP A 42 -10.88 -5.52 4.06
C ASP A 42 -10.09 -4.59 3.13
N LEU A 43 -9.09 -5.12 2.45
CA LEU A 43 -8.36 -4.41 1.41
C LEU A 43 -8.95 -4.66 0.02
N ALA A 44 -9.02 -3.62 -0.79
CA ALA A 44 -9.30 -3.70 -2.22
C ALA A 44 -8.07 -3.32 -3.07
N VAL A 45 -8.07 -3.75 -4.32
CA VAL A 45 -6.97 -3.46 -5.27
C VAL A 45 -6.73 -1.97 -5.42
N GLY A 46 -5.50 -1.54 -5.22
CA GLY A 46 -5.06 -0.16 -5.40
C GLY A 46 -5.15 0.68 -4.14
N GLU A 47 -5.66 0.15 -3.04
CA GLU A 47 -5.67 0.86 -1.76
C GLU A 47 -4.27 1.01 -1.18
N VAL A 48 -4.01 2.19 -0.65
CA VAL A 48 -2.81 2.49 0.13
C VAL A 48 -2.95 1.87 1.51
N VAL A 49 -1.92 1.16 1.93
CA VAL A 49 -1.93 0.36 3.15
C VAL A 49 -0.86 0.88 4.09
N GLU A 50 -1.23 1.05 5.35
CA GLU A 50 -0.34 1.56 6.42
C GLU A 50 -0.06 0.46 7.45
N TYR A 51 1.04 0.60 8.18
CA TYR A 51 1.28 -0.28 9.32
C TYR A 51 0.31 0.02 10.46
N SER A 52 -0.34 -1.01 10.99
CA SER A 52 -1.23 -0.91 12.15
C SER A 52 -0.46 -1.04 13.48
N ASP A 53 0.72 -1.68 13.44
CA ASP A 53 1.53 -1.95 14.63
C ASP A 53 3.03 -1.73 14.42
N THR A 54 3.81 -1.92 15.48
CA THR A 54 5.29 -1.79 15.48
C THR A 54 6.02 -3.04 15.01
N SER A 55 5.33 -4.16 14.75
CA SER A 55 5.95 -5.39 14.23
C SER A 55 6.44 -5.21 12.79
N GLY A 56 5.78 -4.31 12.04
CA GLY A 56 6.03 -4.07 10.63
C GLY A 56 5.45 -5.14 9.71
N TYR A 57 4.48 -5.92 10.20
CA TYR A 57 3.85 -7.02 9.47
C TYR A 57 2.33 -6.93 9.44
N GLU A 58 1.74 -6.24 10.39
CA GLU A 58 0.30 -5.97 10.46
C GLU A 58 0.00 -4.66 9.76
N VAL A 59 -1.01 -4.65 8.90
CA VAL A 59 -1.34 -3.53 8.04
C VAL A 59 -2.85 -3.30 7.98
N THR A 60 -3.21 -2.04 7.78
CA THR A 60 -4.60 -1.61 7.65
C THR A 60 -4.74 -0.53 6.57
N ASN A 61 -5.94 -0.36 6.01
CA ASN A 61 -6.32 0.82 5.23
C ASN A 61 -7.20 1.79 6.05
N ASP A 62 -7.66 1.39 7.25
CA ASP A 62 -8.51 2.21 8.12
C ASP A 62 -7.69 3.32 8.81
N ARG A 63 -7.97 4.56 8.44
CA ARG A 63 -7.33 5.74 9.02
C ARG A 63 -8.11 6.34 10.19
N ALA A 64 -9.41 6.08 10.27
CA ALA A 64 -10.29 6.72 11.22
C ALA A 64 -10.40 5.96 12.55
N GLY A 65 -10.31 4.63 12.52
CA GLY A 65 -10.51 3.74 13.67
C GLY A 65 -9.34 2.84 14.00
N GLY A 66 -8.41 2.65 13.08
CA GLY A 66 -7.29 1.72 13.23
C GLY A 66 -6.13 2.26 14.07
N SER A 67 -5.38 1.35 14.65
CA SER A 67 -4.12 1.62 15.37
C SER A 67 -2.96 1.94 14.43
N SER A 68 -3.12 2.88 13.49
CA SER A 68 -1.99 3.21 12.62
C SER A 68 -0.87 3.90 13.41
N ILE A 69 0.33 3.33 13.36
CA ILE A 69 1.52 3.92 13.96
C ILE A 69 2.05 5.04 13.07
N GLY A 70 1.54 6.25 13.28
CA GLY A 70 2.13 7.46 12.72
C GLY A 70 2.12 7.54 11.19
N ARG A 71 1.20 6.87 10.51
CA ARG A 71 0.98 7.00 9.05
C ARG A 71 2.15 6.52 8.17
N VAL A 72 2.85 5.50 8.59
CA VAL A 72 3.90 4.88 7.77
C VAL A 72 3.27 3.97 6.74
N VAL A 73 3.43 4.31 5.46
CA VAL A 73 2.90 3.49 4.37
C VAL A 73 3.67 2.17 4.27
N ALA A 74 2.95 1.08 4.33
CA ALA A 74 3.48 -0.27 4.15
C ALA A 74 3.58 -0.66 2.67
N GLY A 75 2.63 -0.20 1.84
CA GLY A 75 2.57 -0.52 0.43
C GLY A 75 1.23 -0.22 -0.21
N VAL A 76 0.94 -0.91 -1.31
CA VAL A 76 -0.33 -0.82 -2.04
C VAL A 76 -0.89 -2.22 -2.28
N ALA A 77 -2.18 -2.39 -2.03
CA ALA A 77 -2.88 -3.66 -2.21
C ALA A 77 -2.95 -4.06 -3.70
N ILE A 78 -2.61 -5.31 -4.00
CA ILE A 78 -2.62 -5.90 -5.36
C ILE A 78 -3.80 -6.84 -5.61
N GLY A 79 -4.54 -7.16 -4.57
CA GLY A 79 -5.71 -8.03 -4.56
C GLY A 79 -6.64 -7.62 -3.43
N THR A 80 -7.81 -8.24 -3.37
CA THR A 80 -8.65 -8.19 -2.18
C THR A 80 -8.04 -9.10 -1.11
N ILE A 81 -7.89 -8.58 0.10
CA ILE A 81 -7.49 -9.36 1.28
C ILE A 81 -8.50 -9.03 2.37
N THR A 82 -9.16 -10.05 2.88
CA THR A 82 -10.18 -9.92 3.92
C THR A 82 -9.53 -9.58 5.27
N ASP A 83 -10.25 -8.89 6.14
CA ASP A 83 -9.84 -8.63 7.51
C ASP A 83 -9.42 -9.90 8.25
N ALA A 84 -8.39 -9.80 9.08
CA ALA A 84 -7.74 -10.91 9.79
C ALA A 84 -7.16 -12.01 8.88
N GLN A 85 -6.88 -11.71 7.60
CA GLN A 85 -6.26 -12.63 6.66
C GLN A 85 -4.89 -12.17 6.16
N TYR A 86 -4.19 -13.09 5.53
CA TYR A 86 -2.81 -12.94 5.09
C TYR A 86 -2.72 -12.82 3.58
N GLY A 87 -1.87 -11.91 3.10
CA GLY A 87 -1.67 -11.74 1.67
C GLY A 87 -0.45 -10.91 1.31
N TRP A 88 -0.32 -10.60 0.04
CA TRP A 88 0.79 -9.83 -0.50
C TRP A 88 0.36 -8.40 -0.87
N ILE A 89 1.14 -7.42 -0.43
CA ILE A 89 1.05 -6.03 -0.88
C ILE A 89 2.27 -5.65 -1.71
N GLN A 90 2.11 -4.74 -2.67
CA GLN A 90 3.25 -4.24 -3.43
C GLN A 90 3.96 -3.14 -2.65
N VAL A 91 5.28 -3.28 -2.50
CA VAL A 91 6.14 -2.34 -1.75
C VAL A 91 7.13 -1.60 -2.64
N HIS A 92 7.33 -2.05 -3.88
CA HIS A 92 8.23 -1.39 -4.84
C HIS A 92 7.78 -1.60 -6.28
N GLY A 93 8.11 -0.63 -7.14
CA GLY A 93 7.91 -0.68 -8.58
C GLY A 93 6.55 -0.15 -9.05
N ARG A 94 6.31 -0.21 -10.35
CA ARG A 94 5.12 0.37 -10.98
C ARG A 94 3.84 -0.35 -10.58
N HIS A 95 2.90 0.39 -9.98
CA HIS A 95 1.51 -0.02 -9.75
C HIS A 95 0.56 0.70 -10.72
N THR A 96 -0.42 0.00 -11.27
CA THR A 96 -1.27 0.54 -12.35
C THR A 96 -2.59 1.13 -11.88
N GLN A 97 -2.95 0.98 -10.60
CA GLN A 97 -4.28 1.29 -10.08
C GLN A 97 -4.25 1.81 -8.64
N VAL A 98 -3.34 2.72 -8.29
CA VAL A 98 -3.37 3.36 -6.96
C VAL A 98 -4.62 4.23 -6.86
N ILE A 99 -5.43 4.02 -5.82
CA ILE A 99 -6.63 4.80 -5.56
C ILE A 99 -6.22 6.17 -5.00
N THR A 100 -6.83 7.24 -5.52
CA THR A 100 -6.59 8.63 -5.09
C THR A 100 -7.90 9.31 -4.72
N ASP A 101 -7.84 10.43 -4.05
CA ASP A 101 -9.01 11.28 -3.81
C ASP A 101 -9.35 12.18 -5.02
N GLY A 102 -8.46 12.25 -6.03
CA GLY A 102 -8.56 13.03 -7.26
C GLY A 102 -7.57 14.19 -7.30
N GLY A 103 -7.47 14.82 -8.47
CA GLY A 103 -6.61 15.98 -8.67
C GLY A 103 -5.12 15.69 -8.83
N VAL A 104 -4.74 14.43 -8.96
CA VAL A 104 -3.34 14.01 -9.13
C VAL A 104 -2.88 14.26 -10.56
N SER A 105 -1.73 14.88 -10.72
CA SER A 105 -1.04 15.10 -11.99
C SER A 105 0.19 14.19 -12.12
N ALA A 106 0.63 13.97 -13.37
CA ALA A 106 1.87 13.24 -13.59
C ALA A 106 3.07 13.97 -12.97
N GLY A 107 3.88 13.26 -12.21
CA GLY A 107 5.03 13.78 -11.47
C GLY A 107 4.75 14.13 -10.01
N ASP A 108 3.49 14.17 -9.60
CA ASP A 108 3.14 14.46 -8.21
C ASP A 108 3.67 13.37 -7.25
N ALA A 109 4.21 13.82 -6.13
CA ALA A 109 4.55 12.95 -5.02
C ALA A 109 3.27 12.51 -4.30
N LEU A 110 3.16 11.21 -4.02
CA LEU A 110 1.99 10.60 -3.40
C LEU A 110 2.23 10.35 -1.90
N VAL A 111 1.28 10.80 -1.10
CA VAL A 111 1.18 10.57 0.33
C VAL A 111 -0.16 9.88 0.65
N PRO A 112 -0.30 9.21 1.79
CA PRO A 112 -1.61 8.70 2.19
C PRO A 112 -2.57 9.87 2.46
N HIS A 113 -3.81 9.76 2.02
CA HIS A 113 -4.85 10.78 2.25
C HIS A 113 -5.06 11.02 3.76
N ALA A 114 -5.36 12.24 4.15
CA ALA A 114 -5.41 12.63 5.56
C ALA A 114 -6.51 11.93 6.37
N THR A 115 -7.65 11.63 5.76
CA THR A 115 -8.84 11.12 6.44
C THR A 115 -9.59 10.02 5.68
N ALA A 116 -9.32 9.83 4.39
CA ALA A 116 -10.00 8.79 3.60
C ALA A 116 -9.20 7.49 3.61
N ASP A 117 -9.88 6.40 3.90
CA ASP A 117 -9.31 5.07 4.00
C ASP A 117 -8.79 4.58 2.65
N GLY A 118 -7.59 4.01 2.65
CA GLY A 118 -6.99 3.37 1.49
C GLY A 118 -6.67 4.28 0.29
N GLN A 119 -6.78 5.61 0.43
CA GLN A 119 -6.56 6.55 -0.67
C GLN A 119 -5.20 7.26 -0.57
N ALA A 120 -4.66 7.63 -1.71
CA ALA A 120 -3.54 8.54 -1.85
C ALA A 120 -4.02 9.97 -2.11
N ASP A 121 -3.20 10.92 -1.71
CA ASP A 121 -3.29 12.34 -1.99
C ASP A 121 -1.96 12.85 -2.51
N THR A 122 -1.91 14.08 -3.00
CA THR A 122 -0.67 14.74 -3.40
C THR A 122 0.04 15.36 -2.20
N ALA A 123 1.36 15.27 -2.18
CA ALA A 123 2.17 15.98 -1.20
C ALA A 123 2.15 17.48 -1.53
N GLU A 124 1.41 18.27 -0.76
CA GLU A 124 1.37 19.72 -0.93
C GLU A 124 2.58 20.39 -0.27
N SER A 125 3.31 21.16 -1.07
CA SER A 125 4.42 21.98 -0.57
C SER A 125 3.87 23.15 0.27
N GLY A 126 4.24 23.20 1.55
CA GLY A 126 3.91 24.33 2.43
C GLY A 126 2.59 24.24 3.18
N SER A 127 1.89 23.12 3.11
CA SER A 127 0.73 22.86 3.96
C SER A 127 1.18 22.62 5.41
N THR A 128 0.48 23.27 6.35
CA THR A 128 0.60 22.96 7.79
C THR A 128 -0.10 21.66 8.17
N SER A 129 -0.71 20.98 7.20
CA SER A 129 -1.29 19.67 7.39
C SER A 129 -0.19 18.60 7.50
N VAL A 130 -0.47 17.59 8.28
CA VAL A 130 0.44 16.49 8.65
C VAL A 130 0.89 15.60 7.47
N ASN A 131 0.52 15.93 6.26
CA ASN A 131 0.98 15.25 5.03
C ASN A 131 2.30 15.87 4.56
N THR A 132 3.35 15.57 5.29
CA THR A 132 4.69 16.07 5.00
C THR A 132 5.43 15.17 4.02
N GLU A 133 6.45 15.71 3.37
CA GLU A 133 7.38 15.01 2.49
C GLU A 133 7.94 13.70 3.10
N ALA A 134 7.94 13.57 4.42
CA ALA A 134 8.36 12.36 5.14
C ALA A 134 7.44 11.13 4.91
N GLN A 135 6.25 11.34 4.35
CA GLN A 135 5.27 10.26 4.10
C GLN A 135 5.14 9.90 2.61
N VAL A 136 5.99 10.46 1.76
CA VAL A 136 5.97 10.13 0.33
C VAL A 136 6.29 8.66 0.14
N PHE A 137 5.34 7.92 -0.41
CA PHE A 137 5.48 6.49 -0.70
C PHE A 137 5.68 6.19 -2.19
N GLY A 138 5.51 7.18 -3.05
CA GLY A 138 5.64 7.01 -4.48
C GLY A 138 5.42 8.30 -5.27
N TYR A 139 5.42 8.16 -6.59
CA TYR A 139 5.19 9.26 -7.52
C TYR A 139 4.21 8.84 -8.60
N ALA A 140 3.27 9.73 -8.94
CA ALA A 140 2.33 9.53 -10.03
C ALA A 140 3.06 9.53 -11.38
N LEU A 141 2.83 8.54 -12.22
CA LEU A 141 3.37 8.44 -13.59
C LEU A 141 2.38 8.95 -14.63
N ALA A 142 1.12 9.16 -14.24
CA ALA A 142 0.06 9.71 -15.07
C ALA A 142 -0.91 10.49 -14.20
N ALA A 143 -1.68 11.40 -14.80
CA ALA A 143 -2.79 12.03 -14.09
C ALA A 143 -3.92 11.04 -13.83
N ASP A 144 -4.68 11.25 -12.75
CA ASP A 144 -5.92 10.53 -12.55
C ASP A 144 -6.96 11.00 -13.59
N GLY A 145 -7.27 10.14 -14.54
CA GLY A 145 -7.99 10.52 -15.76
C GLY A 145 -9.50 10.70 -15.64
N SER A 146 -10.11 10.65 -14.43
CA SER A 146 -11.57 10.63 -14.34
C SER A 146 -12.08 11.02 -12.95
N THR A 147 -13.16 11.81 -12.93
CA THR A 147 -13.93 12.12 -11.73
C THR A 147 -14.65 10.90 -11.12
N THR A 148 -14.75 9.80 -11.85
CA THR A 148 -15.50 8.60 -11.44
C THR A 148 -14.62 7.43 -11.01
N THR A 149 -13.39 7.33 -11.52
CA THR A 149 -12.39 6.34 -11.10
C THR A 149 -11.11 7.07 -10.78
N LYS A 150 -11.01 7.54 -9.58
CA LYS A 150 -9.85 8.21 -9.02
C LYS A 150 -8.72 7.19 -8.83
N ARG A 151 -8.04 6.83 -9.91
CA ARG A 151 -6.92 5.87 -9.91
C ARG A 151 -5.79 6.38 -10.78
N VAL A 152 -4.58 6.18 -10.32
CA VAL A 152 -3.38 6.63 -10.98
C VAL A 152 -2.38 5.49 -11.17
N VAL A 153 -1.57 5.58 -12.21
CA VAL A 153 -0.37 4.76 -12.36
C VAL A 153 0.75 5.42 -11.55
N ALA A 154 1.37 4.70 -10.64
CA ALA A 154 2.40 5.23 -9.77
C ALA A 154 3.63 4.33 -9.69
N GLU A 155 4.78 4.92 -9.39
CA GLU A 155 6.00 4.23 -8.96
C GLU A 155 6.02 4.18 -7.44
N ILE A 156 5.96 2.97 -6.86
CA ILE A 156 5.91 2.74 -5.40
C ILE A 156 7.32 2.58 -4.85
N ARG A 157 7.58 3.14 -3.67
CA ARG A 157 8.89 3.13 -3.00
C ARG A 157 8.74 3.02 -1.48
N CYS A 158 8.23 1.87 -1.00
CA CYS A 158 8.04 1.57 0.42
C CYS A 158 9.13 0.65 1.00
N LEU A 159 10.21 0.37 0.25
CA LEU A 159 11.39 -0.39 0.69
C LEU A 159 12.51 0.56 1.03
#